data_c597cae8395689bf0f0323cc973c7b18
#
_entry.id   c597cae8395689bf0f0323cc973c7b18
#
_cell.length_a   1.000
_cell.length_b   1.000
_cell.length_c   1.000
_cell.angle_alpha   90.00
_cell.angle_beta   90.00
_cell.angle_gamma   90.00
#
_symmetry.space_group_name_H-M   'P 1'
#
loop_
_entity.id
_entity.type
_entity.pdbx_description
1 polymer ?
#
loop_
_entity_poly.entity_id
_entity_poly.type
_entity_poly.pdbx_seq_one_letter_code
_entity_poly.pdbx_strand_id
1 'polypeptide(L)'
;MKRYIFFDLDGTLTDPMLGITSSVQYALAKFGISVRYLKELIPFIGPPLAESFRQFYGFSGEQAQEAVKYYREYFAPKGIFENEIYPGIPELLENLHNAGFELAVATSKPRVYAERILRHFGIEEYFSFVSGSELDGTRVKKAEVIQYALDAYGIRGKDAMMIGDRKHDMEGAAACGVESVGVLYGYGSRQELEEAGAGHIVENVKELQSFLLEQGEKKEEDTTMVRFGFIGTGKIAESFYQANRFINGFVLTAVYSRTMERAREFGFRKGDLVYYDDLEEFARSDAFDAVYLASPNCYHHDQAIAMMRAGKHVICEKPLASNYREAEEMFAVAEEEGVILMEGMRSIYTPGFQKMTGYMETL
;
A
#
# COMPACT_ATOMS: atom_id res chain seq x y z
N MET A 1 2.00 -1.44 -10.63
CA MET A 1 2.97 -1.49 -9.50
C MET A 1 2.25 -1.99 -8.28
N LYS A 2 2.75 -3.07 -7.67
CA LYS A 2 2.27 -3.48 -6.37
C LYS A 2 2.96 -2.60 -5.34
N ARG A 3 2.27 -1.56 -4.92
CA ARG A 3 2.80 -0.56 -3.98
C ARG A 3 2.63 -0.99 -2.52
N TYR A 4 1.70 -1.93 -2.26
CA TYR A 4 1.32 -2.35 -0.92
C TYR A 4 1.90 -3.73 -0.64
N ILE A 5 2.73 -3.83 0.41
CA ILE A 5 3.33 -5.09 0.85
C ILE A 5 2.76 -5.43 2.22
N PHE A 6 2.09 -6.57 2.30
CA PHE A 6 1.53 -7.10 3.54
C PHE A 6 2.42 -8.21 4.06
N PHE A 7 2.88 -8.11 5.29
CA PHE A 7 3.71 -9.11 5.94
C PHE A 7 2.92 -9.88 7.00
N ASP A 8 3.06 -11.21 7.02
CA ASP A 8 2.78 -11.91 8.26
C ASP A 8 3.84 -11.56 9.32
N LEU A 9 3.58 -11.90 10.56
CA LEU A 9 4.47 -11.60 11.68
C LEU A 9 5.29 -12.82 12.10
N ASP A 10 4.60 -13.85 12.59
CA ASP A 10 5.22 -15.04 13.18
C ASP A 10 5.78 -15.96 12.08
N GLY A 11 7.08 -16.18 12.03
CA GLY A 11 7.75 -16.95 10.98
C GLY A 11 8.14 -16.13 9.75
N THR A 12 7.75 -14.85 9.69
CA THR A 12 8.03 -13.97 8.56
C THR A 12 8.86 -12.75 8.95
N LEU A 13 8.41 -11.95 9.91
CA LEU A 13 9.17 -10.83 10.48
C LEU A 13 9.95 -11.26 11.71
N THR A 14 9.37 -12.13 12.53
CA THR A 14 9.96 -12.58 13.80
C THR A 14 9.87 -14.08 13.97
N ASP A 15 10.79 -14.64 14.78
CA ASP A 15 10.80 -16.03 15.24
C ASP A 15 10.26 -16.14 16.66
N PRO A 16 8.97 -16.46 16.82
CA PRO A 16 8.31 -16.57 18.13
C PRO A 16 8.46 -17.94 18.77
N MET A 17 9.33 -18.82 18.28
CA MET A 17 9.38 -20.24 18.63
C MET A 17 9.39 -20.45 20.14
N LEU A 18 10.30 -19.78 20.86
CA LEU A 18 10.45 -19.94 22.30
C LEU A 18 9.17 -19.48 23.04
N GLY A 19 8.65 -18.30 22.71
CA GLY A 19 7.51 -17.72 23.41
C GLY A 19 6.20 -18.49 23.18
N ILE A 20 5.92 -18.88 21.94
CA ILE A 20 4.71 -19.66 21.61
C ILE A 20 4.79 -21.05 22.21
N THR A 21 5.89 -21.77 22.01
CA THR A 21 6.00 -23.16 22.49
C THR A 21 6.02 -23.26 24.03
N SER A 22 6.68 -22.31 24.72
CA SER A 22 6.64 -22.21 26.17
C SER A 22 5.22 -21.92 26.68
N SER A 23 4.48 -21.06 26.00
CA SER A 23 3.09 -20.73 26.35
C SER A 23 2.16 -21.93 26.15
N VAL A 24 2.35 -22.70 25.09
CA VAL A 24 1.60 -23.95 24.85
C VAL A 24 1.96 -24.99 25.89
N GLN A 25 3.24 -25.17 26.20
CA GLN A 25 3.70 -26.08 27.26
C GLN A 25 3.07 -25.73 28.61
N TYR A 26 3.04 -24.44 28.96
CA TYR A 26 2.38 -23.94 30.18
C TYR A 26 0.88 -24.27 30.19
N ALA A 27 0.18 -24.03 29.08
CA ALA A 27 -1.23 -24.35 28.98
C ALA A 27 -1.50 -25.86 29.11
N LEU A 28 -0.73 -26.71 28.43
CA LEU A 28 -0.84 -28.16 28.48
C LEU A 28 -0.60 -28.70 29.91
N ALA A 29 0.36 -28.13 30.65
CA ALA A 29 0.64 -28.50 32.03
C ALA A 29 -0.59 -28.30 32.97
N LYS A 30 -1.47 -27.31 32.68
CA LYS A 30 -2.71 -27.10 33.41
C LYS A 30 -3.73 -28.24 33.25
N PHE A 31 -3.61 -29.00 32.14
CA PHE A 31 -4.39 -30.20 31.86
C PHE A 31 -3.66 -31.49 32.27
N GLY A 32 -2.51 -31.39 33.00
CA GLY A 32 -1.71 -32.55 33.41
C GLY A 32 -0.89 -33.18 32.27
N ILE A 33 -0.79 -32.51 31.14
CA ILE A 33 -0.01 -32.98 29.98
C ILE A 33 1.40 -32.41 30.06
N SER A 34 2.41 -33.30 30.12
CA SER A 34 3.82 -32.91 30.18
C SER A 34 4.45 -33.07 28.79
N VAL A 35 5.03 -31.99 28.26
CA VAL A 35 5.79 -31.99 27.01
C VAL A 35 7.27 -31.76 27.36
N ARG A 36 8.15 -32.68 26.94
CA ARG A 36 9.57 -32.64 27.30
C ARG A 36 10.37 -31.66 26.44
N TYR A 37 10.09 -31.62 25.15
CA TYR A 37 10.86 -30.83 24.20
C TYR A 37 9.98 -29.80 23.51
N LEU A 38 10.31 -28.53 23.62
CA LEU A 38 9.54 -27.42 23.02
C LEU A 38 9.36 -27.54 21.51
N LYS A 39 10.34 -28.17 20.83
CA LYS A 39 10.26 -28.42 19.38
C LYS A 39 9.07 -29.25 18.93
N GLU A 40 8.51 -30.06 19.84
CA GLU A 40 7.31 -30.85 19.57
C GLU A 40 6.06 -29.97 19.39
N LEU A 41 6.13 -28.73 19.87
CA LEU A 41 5.05 -27.74 19.85
C LEU A 41 5.18 -26.72 18.71
N ILE A 42 6.20 -26.83 17.86
CA ILE A 42 6.37 -25.97 16.67
C ILE A 42 5.10 -25.95 15.79
N PRO A 43 4.34 -27.04 15.58
CA PRO A 43 3.11 -27.01 14.79
C PRO A 43 2.02 -26.03 15.27
N PHE A 44 2.16 -25.49 16.50
CA PHE A 44 1.26 -24.44 17.00
C PHE A 44 1.57 -23.04 16.46
N ILE A 45 2.72 -22.87 15.76
CA ILE A 45 3.11 -21.58 15.20
C ILE A 45 2.43 -21.40 13.84
N GLY A 46 1.65 -20.34 13.71
CA GLY A 46 0.89 -19.99 12.51
C GLY A 46 -0.62 -20.31 12.58
N PRO A 47 -1.04 -21.55 12.83
CA PRO A 47 -2.47 -21.88 12.91
C PRO A 47 -3.18 -21.26 14.12
N PRO A 48 -4.54 -21.10 14.08
CA PRO A 48 -5.33 -20.69 15.22
C PRO A 48 -5.18 -21.62 16.42
N LEU A 49 -4.83 -21.08 17.59
CA LEU A 49 -4.51 -21.87 18.80
C LEU A 49 -5.59 -22.88 19.19
N ALA A 50 -6.87 -22.45 19.19
CA ALA A 50 -7.97 -23.32 19.57
C ALA A 50 -8.11 -24.54 18.62
N GLU A 51 -7.88 -24.34 17.34
CA GLU A 51 -7.87 -25.43 16.34
C GLU A 51 -6.69 -26.38 16.58
N SER A 52 -5.49 -25.83 16.86
CA SER A 52 -4.28 -26.59 17.16
C SER A 52 -4.44 -27.46 18.40
N PHE A 53 -5.02 -26.95 19.50
CA PHE A 53 -5.32 -27.75 20.71
C PHE A 53 -6.31 -28.89 20.42
N ARG A 54 -7.32 -28.64 19.59
CA ARG A 54 -8.27 -29.70 19.17
C ARG A 54 -7.61 -30.75 18.29
N GLN A 55 -6.82 -30.32 17.32
CA GLN A 55 -6.19 -31.18 16.32
C GLN A 55 -5.10 -32.06 16.94
N PHE A 56 -4.22 -31.49 17.74
CA PHE A 56 -3.02 -32.19 18.23
C PHE A 56 -3.23 -32.91 19.56
N TYR A 57 -4.19 -32.44 20.36
CA TYR A 57 -4.43 -32.99 21.73
C TYR A 57 -5.87 -33.50 21.92
N GLY A 58 -6.72 -33.44 20.90
CA GLY A 58 -8.09 -33.96 20.97
C GLY A 58 -9.00 -33.19 21.94
N PHE A 59 -8.69 -31.93 22.25
CA PHE A 59 -9.47 -31.12 23.18
C PHE A 59 -10.88 -30.84 22.64
N SER A 60 -11.89 -30.88 23.53
CA SER A 60 -13.22 -30.36 23.19
C SER A 60 -13.17 -28.86 22.91
N GLY A 61 -14.25 -28.29 22.36
CA GLY A 61 -14.33 -26.85 22.12
C GLY A 61 -14.11 -26.02 23.41
N GLU A 62 -14.69 -26.46 24.52
CA GLU A 62 -14.55 -25.79 25.83
C GLU A 62 -13.12 -25.90 26.37
N GLN A 63 -12.52 -27.10 26.31
CA GLN A 63 -11.14 -27.31 26.74
C GLN A 63 -10.15 -26.52 25.88
N ALA A 64 -10.36 -26.41 24.57
CA ALA A 64 -9.51 -25.62 23.70
C ALA A 64 -9.57 -24.13 24.03
N GLN A 65 -10.77 -23.60 24.35
CA GLN A 65 -10.92 -22.21 24.78
C GLN A 65 -10.28 -21.96 26.17
N GLU A 66 -10.36 -22.91 27.06
CA GLU A 66 -9.69 -22.84 28.36
C GLU A 66 -8.16 -22.90 28.19
N ALA A 67 -7.65 -23.76 27.34
CA ALA A 67 -6.23 -23.84 27.01
C ALA A 67 -5.70 -22.53 26.41
N VAL A 68 -6.48 -21.86 25.56
CA VAL A 68 -6.14 -20.53 25.03
C VAL A 68 -6.06 -19.49 26.15
N LYS A 69 -6.89 -19.56 27.21
CA LYS A 69 -6.76 -18.65 28.37
C LYS A 69 -5.46 -18.90 29.11
N TYR A 70 -5.11 -20.16 29.42
CA TYR A 70 -3.85 -20.51 30.05
C TYR A 70 -2.63 -20.14 29.19
N TYR A 71 -2.71 -20.35 27.88
CA TYR A 71 -1.68 -19.87 26.94
C TYR A 71 -1.46 -18.36 27.11
N ARG A 72 -2.52 -17.56 27.14
CA ARG A 72 -2.45 -16.09 27.29
C ARG A 72 -1.90 -15.64 28.64
N GLU A 73 -2.09 -16.41 29.71
CA GLU A 73 -1.50 -16.13 31.03
C GLU A 73 0.02 -16.09 31.00
N TYR A 74 0.65 -16.95 30.21
CA TYR A 74 2.10 -16.96 30.04
C TYR A 74 2.53 -16.02 28.90
N PHE A 75 1.83 -16.08 27.77
CA PHE A 75 2.22 -15.36 26.56
C PHE A 75 2.19 -13.84 26.75
N ALA A 76 1.12 -13.30 27.30
CA ALA A 76 0.93 -11.84 27.35
C ALA A 76 1.97 -11.10 28.22
N PRO A 77 2.40 -11.57 29.41
CA PRO A 77 3.43 -10.91 30.21
C PRO A 77 4.86 -11.30 29.83
N LYS A 78 5.08 -12.49 29.29
CA LYS A 78 6.42 -13.05 29.12
C LYS A 78 6.70 -13.58 27.71
N GLY A 79 5.92 -14.57 27.27
CA GLY A 79 6.15 -15.27 26.00
C GLY A 79 6.18 -14.36 24.77
N ILE A 80 5.44 -13.24 24.80
CA ILE A 80 5.42 -12.24 23.73
C ILE A 80 6.81 -11.64 23.47
N PHE A 81 7.68 -11.58 24.48
CA PHE A 81 9.04 -11.04 24.39
C PHE A 81 10.11 -12.14 24.29
N GLU A 82 9.74 -13.42 24.47
CA GLU A 82 10.56 -14.57 24.13
C GLU A 82 10.47 -14.82 22.62
N ASN A 83 10.96 -13.84 21.84
CA ASN A 83 10.80 -13.69 20.39
C ASN A 83 12.08 -13.05 19.83
N GLU A 84 12.45 -13.38 18.60
CA GLU A 84 13.60 -12.82 17.92
C GLU A 84 13.18 -12.24 16.56
N ILE A 85 13.78 -11.12 16.15
CA ILE A 85 13.59 -10.59 14.81
C ILE A 85 14.53 -11.34 13.84
N TYR A 86 14.02 -11.74 12.66
CA TYR A 86 14.89 -12.38 11.69
C TYR A 86 16.00 -11.42 11.20
N PRO A 87 17.25 -11.93 11.06
CA PRO A 87 18.37 -11.12 10.58
C PRO A 87 18.07 -10.49 9.21
N GLY A 88 18.29 -9.17 9.09
CA GLY A 88 18.07 -8.41 7.87
C GLY A 88 16.65 -7.84 7.70
N ILE A 89 15.69 -8.19 8.56
CA ILE A 89 14.33 -7.62 8.50
C ILE A 89 14.32 -6.09 8.72
N PRO A 90 15.00 -5.51 9.73
CA PRO A 90 15.01 -4.06 9.86
C PRO A 90 15.54 -3.34 8.61
N GLU A 91 16.61 -3.85 8.01
CA GLU A 91 17.21 -3.31 6.78
C GLU A 91 16.25 -3.46 5.57
N LEU A 92 15.59 -4.60 5.45
CA LEU A 92 14.56 -4.83 4.43
C LEU A 92 13.44 -3.79 4.52
N LEU A 93 12.89 -3.58 5.73
CA LEU A 93 11.78 -2.65 5.95
C LEU A 93 12.18 -1.20 5.65
N GLU A 94 13.37 -0.79 6.08
CA GLU A 94 13.93 0.54 5.78
C GLU A 94 14.09 0.74 4.26
N ASN A 95 14.66 -0.24 3.56
CA ASN A 95 14.86 -0.15 2.11
C ASN A 95 13.55 -0.10 1.34
N LEU A 96 12.54 -0.89 1.72
CA LEU A 96 11.22 -0.85 1.10
C LEU A 96 10.50 0.47 1.38
N HIS A 97 10.59 0.98 2.61
CA HIS A 97 10.03 2.27 2.98
C HIS A 97 10.65 3.41 2.16
N ASN A 98 11.99 3.43 2.03
CA ASN A 98 12.73 4.41 1.23
C ASN A 98 12.43 4.29 -0.28
N ALA A 99 12.12 3.09 -0.76
CA ALA A 99 11.66 2.85 -2.14
C ALA A 99 10.18 3.23 -2.37
N GLY A 100 9.48 3.73 -1.34
CA GLY A 100 8.11 4.24 -1.44
C GLY A 100 7.02 3.17 -1.41
N PHE A 101 7.32 1.97 -0.89
CA PHE A 101 6.29 0.97 -0.63
C PHE A 101 5.47 1.32 0.62
N GLU A 102 4.18 1.05 0.57
CA GLU A 102 3.28 1.07 1.73
C GLU A 102 3.30 -0.30 2.39
N LEU A 103 3.76 -0.35 3.64
CA LEU A 103 3.92 -1.60 4.37
C LEU A 103 2.80 -1.77 5.41
N ALA A 104 2.23 -2.96 5.48
CA ALA A 104 1.29 -3.34 6.52
C ALA A 104 1.60 -4.72 7.08
N VAL A 105 1.20 -4.95 8.32
CA VAL A 105 1.14 -6.29 8.88
C VAL A 105 -0.25 -6.88 8.64
N ALA A 106 -0.31 -8.15 8.17
CA ALA A 106 -1.55 -8.92 7.99
C ALA A 106 -1.37 -10.29 8.66
N THR A 107 -1.71 -10.40 9.93
CA THR A 107 -1.42 -11.57 10.76
C THR A 107 -2.65 -12.15 11.46
N SER A 108 -2.68 -13.48 11.61
CA SER A 108 -3.72 -14.15 12.43
C SER A 108 -3.52 -13.95 13.95
N LYS A 109 -2.35 -13.39 14.35
CA LYS A 109 -2.10 -13.00 15.74
C LYS A 109 -3.03 -11.84 16.15
N PRO A 110 -3.52 -11.79 17.40
CA PRO A 110 -4.26 -10.64 17.90
C PRO A 110 -3.51 -9.32 17.72
N ARG A 111 -4.17 -8.33 17.12
CA ARG A 111 -3.60 -7.02 16.77
C ARG A 111 -2.86 -6.37 17.94
N VAL A 112 -3.45 -6.41 19.13
CA VAL A 112 -2.81 -5.84 20.34
C VAL A 112 -1.47 -6.50 20.69
N TYR A 113 -1.25 -7.76 20.32
CA TYR A 113 0.03 -8.44 20.50
C TYR A 113 0.98 -8.13 19.37
N ALA A 114 0.49 -8.08 18.14
CA ALA A 114 1.30 -7.69 16.98
C ALA A 114 1.91 -6.30 17.18
N GLU A 115 1.11 -5.29 17.53
CA GLU A 115 1.58 -3.93 17.80
C GLU A 115 2.65 -3.88 18.93
N ARG A 116 2.50 -4.68 19.98
CA ARG A 116 3.50 -4.77 21.07
C ARG A 116 4.82 -5.37 20.61
N ILE A 117 4.77 -6.38 19.73
CA ILE A 117 5.97 -7.02 19.16
C ILE A 117 6.69 -6.04 18.23
N LEU A 118 5.97 -5.37 17.33
CA LEU A 118 6.54 -4.37 16.42
C LEU A 118 7.25 -3.25 17.19
N ARG A 119 6.62 -2.75 18.26
CA ARG A 119 7.20 -1.74 19.15
C ARG A 119 8.42 -2.25 19.92
N HIS A 120 8.41 -3.51 20.38
CA HIS A 120 9.53 -4.12 21.08
C HIS A 120 10.78 -4.18 20.22
N PHE A 121 10.63 -4.46 18.93
CA PHE A 121 11.73 -4.52 17.99
C PHE A 121 12.06 -3.17 17.31
N GLY A 122 11.31 -2.11 17.61
CA GLY A 122 11.54 -0.77 17.04
C GLY A 122 11.26 -0.69 15.53
N ILE A 123 10.33 -1.52 15.02
CA ILE A 123 9.96 -1.56 13.59
C ILE A 123 8.52 -1.10 13.33
N GLU A 124 7.81 -0.62 14.36
CA GLU A 124 6.42 -0.15 14.25
C GLU A 124 6.27 1.00 13.25
N GLU A 125 7.25 1.88 13.16
CA GLU A 125 7.24 3.08 12.33
C GLU A 125 7.21 2.79 10.81
N TYR A 126 7.64 1.61 10.38
CA TYR A 126 7.61 1.22 8.96
C TYR A 126 6.21 0.81 8.49
N PHE A 127 5.31 0.47 9.39
CA PHE A 127 3.98 -0.03 9.06
C PHE A 127 2.91 1.03 9.25
N SER A 128 2.27 1.41 8.14
CA SER A 128 1.16 2.37 8.17
C SER A 128 -0.16 1.74 8.65
N PHE A 129 -0.25 0.39 8.69
CA PHE A 129 -1.41 -0.33 9.16
C PHE A 129 -1.06 -1.70 9.75
N VAL A 130 -1.74 -2.09 10.83
CA VAL A 130 -1.63 -3.43 11.43
C VAL A 130 -3.00 -4.10 11.41
N SER A 131 -3.17 -5.05 10.49
CA SER A 131 -4.33 -5.95 10.43
C SER A 131 -4.03 -7.23 11.21
N GLY A 132 -4.79 -7.47 12.25
CA GLY A 132 -4.68 -8.67 13.07
C GLY A 132 -6.05 -9.20 13.48
N SER A 133 -6.07 -10.40 14.07
CA SER A 133 -7.29 -10.88 14.73
C SER A 133 -7.61 -10.06 15.98
N GLU A 134 -8.81 -10.24 16.55
CA GLU A 134 -9.15 -9.68 17.83
C GLU A 134 -9.14 -10.76 18.93
N LEU A 135 -9.03 -10.33 20.20
CA LEU A 135 -9.01 -11.27 21.34
C LEU A 135 -10.32 -12.05 21.52
N ASP A 136 -11.42 -11.54 20.99
CA ASP A 136 -12.74 -12.18 21.02
C ASP A 136 -12.93 -13.23 19.92
N GLY A 137 -11.95 -13.39 19.01
CA GLY A 137 -11.99 -14.34 17.89
C GLY A 137 -12.50 -13.74 16.58
N THR A 138 -12.70 -12.44 16.51
CA THR A 138 -13.00 -11.75 15.23
C THR A 138 -11.76 -11.74 14.33
N ARG A 139 -11.93 -12.01 13.04
CA ARG A 139 -10.88 -12.01 12.00
C ARG A 139 -9.72 -12.97 12.28
N VAL A 140 -10.00 -14.22 12.60
CA VAL A 140 -8.93 -15.22 12.86
C VAL A 140 -8.35 -15.85 11.58
N LYS A 141 -9.13 -15.84 10.48
CA LYS A 141 -8.68 -16.41 9.20
C LYS A 141 -7.80 -15.42 8.45
N LYS A 142 -6.75 -15.93 7.80
CA LYS A 142 -5.81 -15.08 7.06
C LYS A 142 -6.51 -14.25 5.98
N ALA A 143 -7.46 -14.80 5.24
CA ALA A 143 -8.23 -14.05 4.24
C ALA A 143 -8.99 -12.86 4.85
N GLU A 144 -9.52 -13.00 6.08
CA GLU A 144 -10.27 -11.92 6.75
C GLU A 144 -9.33 -10.76 7.14
N VAL A 145 -8.11 -11.06 7.61
CA VAL A 145 -7.13 -10.00 7.95
C VAL A 145 -6.57 -9.33 6.70
N ILE A 146 -6.35 -10.08 5.62
CA ILE A 146 -5.91 -9.52 4.33
C ILE A 146 -7.00 -8.62 3.76
N GLN A 147 -8.25 -9.08 3.71
CA GLN A 147 -9.37 -8.28 3.21
C GLN A 147 -9.55 -7.00 4.04
N TYR A 148 -9.42 -7.08 5.37
CA TYR A 148 -9.51 -5.92 6.24
C TYR A 148 -8.41 -4.87 5.94
N ALA A 149 -7.19 -5.31 5.61
CA ALA A 149 -6.13 -4.42 5.18
C ALA A 149 -6.42 -3.79 3.80
N LEU A 150 -6.92 -4.57 2.84
CA LEU A 150 -7.34 -4.05 1.52
C LEU A 150 -8.42 -2.99 1.65
N ASP A 151 -9.44 -3.24 2.49
CA ASP A 151 -10.55 -2.32 2.73
C ASP A 151 -10.07 -1.02 3.40
N ALA A 152 -9.13 -1.12 4.37
CA ALA A 152 -8.56 0.03 5.05
C ALA A 152 -7.80 0.97 4.11
N TYR A 153 -7.11 0.43 3.13
CA TYR A 153 -6.42 1.20 2.09
C TYR A 153 -7.31 1.58 0.89
N GLY A 154 -8.50 1.00 0.77
CA GLY A 154 -9.38 1.21 -0.39
C GLY A 154 -8.80 0.68 -1.71
N ILE A 155 -8.03 -0.42 -1.67
CA ILE A 155 -7.33 -1.00 -2.81
C ILE A 155 -7.86 -2.39 -3.16
N ARG A 156 -7.50 -2.88 -4.36
CA ARG A 156 -7.84 -4.23 -4.81
C ARG A 156 -6.67 -5.19 -4.56
N GLY A 157 -6.96 -6.47 -4.44
CA GLY A 157 -5.95 -7.51 -4.20
C GLY A 157 -4.76 -7.47 -5.19
N LYS A 158 -5.02 -7.17 -6.46
CA LYS A 158 -3.97 -7.06 -7.49
C LYS A 158 -2.94 -5.94 -7.22
N ASP A 159 -3.27 -4.96 -6.38
CA ASP A 159 -2.43 -3.82 -6.07
C ASP A 159 -1.53 -4.09 -4.83
N ALA A 160 -1.73 -5.26 -4.18
CA ALA A 160 -0.98 -5.69 -3.01
C ALA A 160 -0.23 -7.02 -3.24
N MET A 161 0.73 -7.30 -2.35
CA MET A 161 1.46 -8.56 -2.27
C MET A 161 1.51 -9.02 -0.82
N MET A 162 1.26 -10.31 -0.56
CA MET A 162 1.34 -10.93 0.76
C MET A 162 2.63 -11.71 0.91
N ILE A 163 3.37 -11.43 1.97
CA ILE A 163 4.60 -12.15 2.34
C ILE A 163 4.29 -13.00 3.56
N GLY A 164 4.54 -14.31 3.48
CA GLY A 164 4.27 -15.23 4.56
C GLY A 164 5.06 -16.52 4.46
N ASP A 165 5.10 -17.29 5.55
CA ASP A 165 5.89 -18.52 5.63
C ASP A 165 5.01 -19.79 5.67
N ARG A 166 3.68 -19.66 5.72
CA ARG A 166 2.78 -20.81 5.81
C ARG A 166 1.74 -20.84 4.70
N LYS A 167 1.18 -22.02 4.43
CA LYS A 167 0.09 -22.22 3.48
C LYS A 167 -1.10 -21.28 3.69
N HIS A 168 -1.39 -20.92 4.95
CA HIS A 168 -2.51 -20.06 5.28
C HIS A 168 -2.35 -18.64 4.71
N ASP A 169 -1.10 -18.16 4.56
CA ASP A 169 -0.80 -16.88 3.94
C ASP A 169 -1.08 -16.92 2.45
N MET A 170 -0.66 -18.01 1.79
CA MET A 170 -0.85 -18.23 0.36
C MET A 170 -2.34 -18.39 0.01
N GLU A 171 -3.03 -19.27 0.75
CA GLU A 171 -4.47 -19.53 0.58
C GLU A 171 -5.31 -18.27 0.87
N GLY A 172 -4.94 -17.52 1.93
CA GLY A 172 -5.60 -16.27 2.29
C GLY A 172 -5.40 -15.17 1.25
N ALA A 173 -4.19 -15.05 0.71
CA ALA A 173 -3.87 -14.12 -0.37
C ALA A 173 -4.66 -14.46 -1.64
N ALA A 174 -4.66 -15.72 -2.06
CA ALA A 174 -5.40 -16.20 -3.22
C ALA A 174 -6.92 -15.92 -3.11
N ALA A 175 -7.51 -16.13 -1.93
CA ALA A 175 -8.93 -15.85 -1.68
C ALA A 175 -9.28 -14.36 -1.83
N CYS A 176 -8.30 -13.44 -1.63
CA CYS A 176 -8.46 -12.00 -1.78
C CYS A 176 -7.94 -11.46 -3.13
N GLY A 177 -7.50 -12.33 -4.05
CA GLY A 177 -6.89 -11.93 -5.32
C GLY A 177 -5.56 -11.20 -5.14
N VAL A 178 -4.85 -11.44 -4.04
CA VAL A 178 -3.53 -10.90 -3.71
C VAL A 178 -2.46 -11.91 -4.15
N GLU A 179 -1.40 -11.45 -4.80
CA GLU A 179 -0.25 -12.29 -5.09
C GLU A 179 0.57 -12.53 -3.83
N SER A 180 1.14 -13.73 -3.70
CA SER A 180 1.88 -14.13 -2.51
C SER A 180 3.32 -14.52 -2.78
N VAL A 181 4.17 -14.25 -1.80
CA VAL A 181 5.56 -14.70 -1.74
C VAL A 181 5.75 -15.55 -0.49
N GLY A 182 6.12 -16.79 -0.70
CA GLY A 182 6.49 -17.72 0.37
C GLY A 182 7.94 -17.54 0.79
N VAL A 183 8.21 -17.50 2.11
CA VAL A 183 9.56 -17.40 2.66
C VAL A 183 9.94 -18.72 3.34
N LEU A 184 11.15 -19.25 3.03
CA LEU A 184 11.63 -20.55 3.51
C LEU A 184 12.46 -20.47 4.82
N TYR A 185 12.74 -19.28 5.28
CA TYR A 185 13.41 -19.08 6.56
C TYR A 185 12.47 -19.15 7.78
N GLY A 186 11.15 -19.27 7.53
CA GLY A 186 10.12 -19.49 8.53
C GLY A 186 9.85 -20.97 8.80
N TYR A 187 8.60 -21.34 9.07
CA TYR A 187 8.19 -22.68 9.52
C TYR A 187 7.59 -23.55 8.41
N GLY A 188 7.18 -22.97 7.29
CA GLY A 188 6.63 -23.69 6.14
C GLY A 188 7.71 -24.39 5.30
N SER A 189 7.39 -25.53 4.75
CA SER A 189 8.26 -26.18 3.78
C SER A 189 7.99 -25.65 2.37
N ARG A 190 8.96 -25.78 1.46
CA ARG A 190 8.78 -25.46 0.03
C ARG A 190 7.55 -26.19 -0.55
N GLN A 191 7.40 -27.48 -0.25
CA GLN A 191 6.26 -28.26 -0.72
C GLN A 191 4.93 -27.67 -0.22
N GLU A 192 4.84 -27.30 1.07
CA GLU A 192 3.64 -26.67 1.66
C GLU A 192 3.26 -25.39 0.90
N LEU A 193 4.25 -24.53 0.62
CA LEU A 193 4.04 -23.25 -0.06
C LEU A 193 3.67 -23.41 -1.53
N GLU A 194 4.31 -24.36 -2.24
CA GLU A 194 4.01 -24.67 -3.64
C GLU A 194 2.59 -25.24 -3.78
N GLU A 195 2.22 -26.21 -2.94
CA GLU A 195 0.86 -26.80 -2.92
C GLU A 195 -0.23 -25.79 -2.58
N ALA A 196 0.11 -24.78 -1.74
CA ALA A 196 -0.80 -23.67 -1.40
C ALA A 196 -0.85 -22.57 -2.47
N GLY A 197 -0.08 -22.68 -3.55
CA GLY A 197 -0.12 -21.75 -4.67
C GLY A 197 0.67 -20.46 -4.49
N ALA A 198 1.82 -20.52 -3.78
CA ALA A 198 2.72 -19.38 -3.69
C ALA A 198 3.12 -18.87 -5.10
N GLY A 199 2.92 -17.59 -5.35
CA GLY A 199 3.29 -16.97 -6.62
C GLY A 199 4.81 -16.90 -6.84
N HIS A 200 5.55 -16.76 -5.75
CA HIS A 200 7.00 -16.81 -5.71
C HIS A 200 7.48 -17.39 -4.38
N ILE A 201 8.68 -17.98 -4.34
CA ILE A 201 9.28 -18.53 -3.11
C ILE A 201 10.74 -18.09 -3.03
N VAL A 202 11.13 -17.59 -1.85
CA VAL A 202 12.48 -17.09 -1.57
C VAL A 202 13.12 -17.85 -0.39
N GLU A 203 14.43 -18.01 -0.44
CA GLU A 203 15.19 -18.79 0.56
C GLU A 203 15.48 -17.99 1.84
N ASN A 204 15.68 -16.66 1.72
CA ASN A 204 16.16 -15.81 2.80
C ASN A 204 15.72 -14.36 2.62
N VAL A 205 15.93 -13.55 3.67
CA VAL A 205 15.52 -12.12 3.70
C VAL A 205 16.19 -11.29 2.61
N LYS A 206 17.45 -11.61 2.26
CA LYS A 206 18.18 -10.88 1.21
C LYS A 206 17.58 -11.13 -0.18
N GLU A 207 17.21 -12.36 -0.47
CA GLU A 207 16.50 -12.70 -1.72
C GLU A 207 15.13 -12.07 -1.78
N LEU A 208 14.38 -12.05 -0.66
CA LEU A 208 13.11 -11.34 -0.53
C LEU A 208 13.28 -9.84 -0.86
N GLN A 209 14.31 -9.20 -0.29
CA GLN A 209 14.59 -7.79 -0.56
C GLN A 209 14.87 -7.54 -2.03
N SER A 210 15.74 -8.32 -2.65
CA SER A 210 16.05 -8.18 -4.07
C SER A 210 14.82 -8.36 -4.94
N PHE A 211 14.03 -9.40 -4.67
CA PHE A 211 12.78 -9.66 -5.40
C PHE A 211 11.79 -8.49 -5.28
N LEU A 212 11.56 -7.97 -4.07
CA LEU A 212 10.59 -6.89 -3.85
C LEU A 212 11.04 -5.56 -4.47
N LEU A 213 12.33 -5.22 -4.37
CA LEU A 213 12.88 -4.01 -4.98
C LEU A 213 12.83 -4.07 -6.52
N GLU A 214 13.13 -5.23 -7.12
CA GLU A 214 12.95 -5.44 -8.57
C GLU A 214 11.48 -5.27 -9.02
N GLN A 215 10.51 -5.63 -8.20
CA GLN A 215 9.09 -5.34 -8.50
C GLN A 215 8.81 -3.82 -8.50
N GLY A 216 9.56 -3.04 -7.70
CA GLY A 216 9.55 -1.59 -7.73
C GLY A 216 10.20 -1.01 -9.00
N GLU A 217 11.32 -1.60 -9.43
CA GLU A 217 12.08 -1.14 -10.61
C GLU A 217 11.43 -1.54 -11.93
N LYS A 218 10.78 -2.70 -12.02
CA LYS A 218 10.12 -3.21 -13.25
C LYS A 218 9.00 -2.32 -13.80
N LYS A 219 8.75 -1.15 -13.22
CA LYS A 219 7.76 -0.18 -13.70
C LYS A 219 8.31 1.12 -14.24
N GLU A 220 9.60 1.28 -14.37
CA GLU A 220 10.13 2.41 -15.16
C GLU A 220 10.07 2.17 -16.68
N GLU A 221 9.77 0.95 -17.15
CA GLU A 221 9.79 0.64 -18.59
C GLU A 221 8.46 0.82 -19.33
N ASP A 222 7.29 1.09 -18.66
CA ASP A 222 6.02 1.24 -19.39
C ASP A 222 5.04 2.30 -18.85
N THR A 223 5.49 3.26 -18.07
CA THR A 223 4.77 4.51 -17.86
C THR A 223 5.71 5.65 -18.23
N THR A 224 5.60 6.11 -19.46
CA THR A 224 6.10 7.44 -19.84
C THR A 224 5.44 8.41 -18.85
N MET A 225 6.21 8.86 -17.84
CA MET A 225 5.73 9.86 -16.89
C MET A 225 5.31 11.07 -17.70
N VAL A 226 4.05 11.45 -17.63
CA VAL A 226 3.56 12.63 -18.34
C VAL A 226 4.28 13.85 -17.76
N ARG A 227 5.02 14.55 -18.58
CA ARG A 227 5.72 15.77 -18.19
C ARG A 227 4.71 16.91 -18.15
N PHE A 228 4.55 17.51 -16.97
CA PHE A 228 3.61 18.62 -16.79
C PHE A 228 4.30 19.97 -16.71
N GLY A 229 3.74 20.94 -17.41
CA GLY A 229 3.94 22.35 -17.17
C GLY A 229 2.80 22.91 -16.31
N PHE A 230 3.08 23.80 -15.36
CA PHE A 230 2.05 24.46 -14.57
C PHE A 230 1.88 25.90 -15.00
N ILE A 231 0.63 26.31 -15.22
CA ILE A 231 0.22 27.70 -15.36
C ILE A 231 -0.52 28.13 -14.10
N GLY A 232 0.08 29.08 -13.37
CA GLY A 232 -0.41 29.50 -12.06
C GLY A 232 0.37 28.88 -10.90
N THR A 233 0.62 29.73 -9.89
CA THR A 233 1.48 29.43 -8.73
C THR A 233 0.72 29.57 -7.41
N GLY A 234 -0.60 29.38 -7.44
CA GLY A 234 -1.49 29.51 -6.29
C GLY A 234 -1.63 28.24 -5.48
N LYS A 235 -2.43 28.31 -4.39
CA LYS A 235 -2.72 27.17 -3.50
C LYS A 235 -3.29 25.95 -4.21
N ILE A 236 -4.03 26.13 -5.29
CA ILE A 236 -4.64 25.04 -6.06
C ILE A 236 -3.56 24.29 -6.82
N ALA A 237 -2.64 24.99 -7.49
CA ALA A 237 -1.48 24.40 -8.14
C ALA A 237 -0.60 23.63 -7.15
N GLU A 238 -0.37 24.21 -5.95
CA GLU A 238 0.35 23.51 -4.87
C GLU A 238 -0.36 22.23 -4.43
N SER A 239 -1.67 22.28 -4.23
CA SER A 239 -2.45 21.09 -3.84
C SER A 239 -2.40 20.00 -4.91
N PHE A 240 -2.44 20.34 -6.19
CA PHE A 240 -2.31 19.38 -7.28
C PHE A 240 -0.90 18.77 -7.32
N TYR A 241 0.14 19.58 -7.15
CA TYR A 241 1.51 19.09 -7.05
C TYR A 241 1.70 18.12 -5.88
N GLN A 242 1.16 18.44 -4.69
CA GLN A 242 1.25 17.57 -3.52
C GLN A 242 0.48 16.24 -3.72
N ALA A 243 -0.61 16.23 -4.48
CA ALA A 243 -1.36 15.02 -4.79
C ALA A 243 -0.53 14.00 -5.59
N ASN A 244 0.48 14.45 -6.35
CA ASN A 244 1.38 13.57 -7.10
C ASN A 244 2.16 12.59 -6.21
N ARG A 245 2.39 12.93 -4.94
CA ARG A 245 3.02 12.02 -3.97
C ARG A 245 2.25 10.71 -3.78
N PHE A 246 0.95 10.70 -4.11
CA PHE A 246 0.08 9.54 -3.93
C PHE A 246 -0.15 8.74 -5.21
N ILE A 247 0.20 9.25 -6.38
CA ILE A 247 -0.17 8.63 -7.66
C ILE A 247 0.99 8.31 -8.60
N ASN A 248 2.17 8.86 -8.40
CA ASN A 248 3.35 8.68 -9.29
C ASN A 248 2.99 8.72 -10.80
N GLY A 249 2.04 9.60 -11.18
CA GLY A 249 1.49 9.62 -12.54
C GLY A 249 2.12 10.67 -13.45
N PHE A 250 2.80 11.67 -12.89
CA PHE A 250 3.40 12.75 -13.66
C PHE A 250 4.65 13.33 -12.99
N VAL A 251 5.44 14.04 -13.76
CA VAL A 251 6.56 14.84 -13.27
C VAL A 251 6.33 16.31 -13.64
N LEU A 252 6.51 17.21 -12.68
CA LEU A 252 6.55 18.65 -12.95
C LEU A 252 7.90 19.00 -13.56
N THR A 253 7.91 19.61 -14.76
CA THR A 253 9.14 19.97 -15.49
C THR A 253 9.23 21.45 -15.83
N ALA A 254 8.11 22.15 -15.87
CA ALA A 254 8.07 23.55 -16.23
C ALA A 254 7.04 24.34 -15.42
N VAL A 255 7.30 25.60 -15.16
CA VAL A 255 6.38 26.52 -14.48
C VAL A 255 6.34 27.85 -15.20
N TYR A 256 5.10 28.28 -15.54
CA TYR A 256 4.83 29.63 -16.01
C TYR A 256 4.12 30.45 -14.93
N SER A 257 4.56 31.68 -14.77
CA SER A 257 3.88 32.71 -14.01
C SER A 257 4.09 34.06 -14.68
N ARG A 258 3.20 35.03 -14.42
CA ARG A 258 3.30 36.42 -14.94
C ARG A 258 4.59 37.15 -14.53
N THR A 259 5.36 36.61 -13.62
CA THR A 259 6.69 37.11 -13.28
C THR A 259 7.61 35.91 -13.00
N MET A 260 8.84 36.01 -13.44
CA MET A 260 9.88 34.99 -13.24
C MET A 260 10.12 34.70 -11.74
N GLU A 261 10.03 35.73 -10.89
CA GLU A 261 10.16 35.59 -9.44
C GLU A 261 9.14 34.61 -8.85
N ARG A 262 7.85 34.77 -9.20
CA ARG A 262 6.79 33.87 -8.74
C ARG A 262 6.91 32.45 -9.29
N ALA A 263 7.37 32.31 -10.52
CA ALA A 263 7.61 30.99 -11.09
C ALA A 263 8.68 30.25 -10.29
N ARG A 264 9.79 30.92 -9.99
CA ARG A 264 10.91 30.36 -9.21
C ARG A 264 10.54 30.10 -7.75
N GLU A 265 9.80 30.99 -7.11
CA GLU A 265 9.31 30.82 -5.75
C GLU A 265 8.45 29.54 -5.63
N PHE A 266 7.51 29.36 -6.56
CA PHE A 266 6.67 28.15 -6.60
C PHE A 266 7.49 26.88 -6.84
N GLY A 267 8.46 26.92 -7.75
CA GLY A 267 9.31 25.77 -8.08
C GLY A 267 10.36 25.44 -7.04
N PHE A 268 10.56 26.29 -6.02
CA PHE A 268 11.58 26.07 -5.01
C PHE A 268 11.44 24.71 -4.32
N ARG A 269 12.50 23.90 -4.34
CA ARG A 269 12.56 22.52 -3.82
C ARG A 269 11.60 21.51 -4.50
N LYS A 270 11.18 21.77 -5.74
CA LYS A 270 10.32 20.85 -6.49
C LYS A 270 11.05 20.09 -7.62
N GLY A 271 12.36 20.15 -7.68
CA GLY A 271 13.21 19.49 -8.67
C GLY A 271 13.82 20.47 -9.69
N ASP A 272 14.40 19.91 -10.76
CA ASP A 272 14.99 20.70 -11.85
C ASP A 272 13.89 21.16 -12.80
N LEU A 273 13.49 22.42 -12.67
CA LEU A 273 12.39 23.02 -13.43
C LEU A 273 12.87 24.09 -14.39
N VAL A 274 12.22 24.19 -15.52
CA VAL A 274 12.35 25.33 -16.44
C VAL A 274 11.27 26.36 -16.09
N TYR A 275 11.67 27.63 -16.03
CA TYR A 275 10.80 28.72 -15.60
C TYR A 275 10.55 29.70 -16.74
N TYR A 276 9.29 30.16 -16.85
CA TYR A 276 8.82 31.06 -17.88
C TYR A 276 7.98 32.19 -17.28
N ASP A 277 8.11 33.37 -17.88
CA ASP A 277 7.23 34.54 -17.67
C ASP A 277 6.63 35.07 -18.97
N ASP A 278 6.98 34.46 -20.11
CA ASP A 278 6.33 34.61 -21.39
C ASP A 278 5.50 33.36 -21.73
N LEU A 279 4.22 33.55 -22.07
CA LEU A 279 3.28 32.46 -22.33
C LEU A 279 3.54 31.78 -23.67
N GLU A 280 4.00 32.52 -24.68
CA GLU A 280 4.30 31.93 -26.01
C GLU A 280 5.56 31.08 -25.95
N GLU A 281 6.60 31.54 -25.24
CA GLU A 281 7.81 30.73 -25.00
C GLU A 281 7.47 29.47 -24.22
N PHE A 282 6.62 29.57 -23.18
CA PHE A 282 6.16 28.42 -22.44
C PHE A 282 5.41 27.42 -23.32
N ALA A 283 4.47 27.88 -24.16
CA ALA A 283 3.69 27.03 -25.06
C ALA A 283 4.57 26.26 -26.07
N ARG A 284 5.62 26.90 -26.60
CA ARG A 284 6.56 26.29 -27.56
C ARG A 284 7.59 25.37 -26.94
N SER A 285 7.63 25.28 -25.61
CA SER A 285 8.64 24.48 -24.91
C SER A 285 8.44 22.98 -25.10
N ASP A 286 9.52 22.25 -25.32
CA ASP A 286 9.55 20.78 -25.34
C ASP A 286 9.75 20.18 -23.94
N ALA A 287 9.74 21.01 -22.89
CA ALA A 287 9.96 20.56 -21.53
C ALA A 287 8.78 19.76 -20.95
N PHE A 288 7.58 19.86 -21.53
CA PHE A 288 6.37 19.18 -21.03
C PHE A 288 5.42 18.78 -22.16
N ASP A 289 4.56 17.81 -21.86
CA ASP A 289 3.56 17.25 -22.79
C ASP A 289 2.13 17.71 -22.46
N ALA A 290 1.89 17.95 -21.18
CA ALA A 290 0.59 18.38 -20.67
C ALA A 290 0.73 19.60 -19.75
N VAL A 291 -0.32 20.39 -19.66
CA VAL A 291 -0.34 21.56 -18.78
C VAL A 291 -1.46 21.42 -17.73
N TYR A 292 -1.15 21.77 -16.49
CA TYR A 292 -2.14 22.04 -15.46
C TYR A 292 -2.36 23.55 -15.35
N LEU A 293 -3.54 23.97 -15.72
CA LEU A 293 -3.92 25.38 -15.82
C LEU A 293 -4.73 25.77 -14.58
N ALA A 294 -4.14 26.53 -13.69
CA ALA A 294 -4.68 27.00 -12.42
C ALA A 294 -4.49 28.52 -12.22
N SER A 295 -4.58 29.25 -13.31
CA SER A 295 -4.60 30.70 -13.33
C SER A 295 -5.98 31.25 -12.89
N PRO A 296 -6.17 32.58 -12.78
CA PRO A 296 -7.50 33.17 -12.62
C PRO A 296 -8.43 32.83 -13.81
N ASN A 297 -9.69 32.52 -13.52
CA ASN A 297 -10.68 32.00 -14.48
C ASN A 297 -10.79 32.78 -15.78
N CYS A 298 -10.63 34.11 -15.74
CA CYS A 298 -10.70 34.98 -16.93
C CYS A 298 -9.58 34.70 -17.96
N TYR A 299 -8.56 33.92 -17.62
CA TYR A 299 -7.46 33.56 -18.52
C TYR A 299 -7.57 32.11 -19.03
N HIS A 300 -8.50 31.32 -18.50
CA HIS A 300 -8.59 29.90 -18.79
C HIS A 300 -8.73 29.64 -20.29
N HIS A 301 -9.69 30.29 -20.93
CA HIS A 301 -9.97 30.15 -22.36
C HIS A 301 -8.71 30.41 -23.22
N ASP A 302 -8.16 31.63 -23.14
CA ASP A 302 -7.07 32.03 -24.01
C ASP A 302 -5.79 31.19 -23.76
N GLN A 303 -5.51 30.89 -22.50
CA GLN A 303 -4.36 30.09 -22.14
C GLN A 303 -4.51 28.62 -22.58
N ALA A 304 -5.68 28.03 -22.40
CA ALA A 304 -5.94 26.67 -22.86
C ALA A 304 -5.84 26.56 -24.39
N ILE A 305 -6.45 27.49 -25.14
CA ILE A 305 -6.34 27.55 -26.60
C ILE A 305 -4.87 27.63 -27.03
N ALA A 306 -4.09 28.52 -26.40
CA ALA A 306 -2.68 28.67 -26.73
C ALA A 306 -1.88 27.38 -26.50
N MET A 307 -2.14 26.66 -25.40
CA MET A 307 -1.48 25.39 -25.11
C MET A 307 -1.89 24.28 -26.08
N MET A 308 -3.20 24.15 -26.36
CA MET A 308 -3.72 23.13 -27.27
C MET A 308 -3.20 23.31 -28.70
N ARG A 309 -3.18 24.54 -29.21
CA ARG A 309 -2.58 24.85 -30.53
C ARG A 309 -1.08 24.61 -30.60
N ALA A 310 -0.39 24.57 -29.46
CA ALA A 310 1.00 24.15 -29.36
C ALA A 310 1.14 22.62 -29.17
N GLY A 311 0.06 21.85 -29.34
CA GLY A 311 0.07 20.38 -29.22
C GLY A 311 0.13 19.87 -27.79
N LYS A 312 -0.20 20.67 -26.77
CA LYS A 312 -0.16 20.26 -25.36
C LYS A 312 -1.55 19.82 -24.89
N HIS A 313 -1.60 18.70 -24.15
CA HIS A 313 -2.79 18.31 -23.41
C HIS A 313 -3.07 19.29 -22.26
N VAL A 314 -4.35 19.54 -21.93
CA VAL A 314 -4.72 20.54 -20.92
C VAL A 314 -5.64 19.94 -19.86
N ILE A 315 -5.25 20.09 -18.59
CA ILE A 315 -6.16 19.99 -17.44
C ILE A 315 -6.40 21.43 -16.93
N CYS A 316 -7.63 21.93 -17.13
CA CYS A 316 -8.01 23.27 -16.72
C CYS A 316 -8.84 23.24 -15.45
N GLU A 317 -8.47 24.04 -14.43
CA GLU A 317 -9.27 24.17 -13.22
C GLU A 317 -10.67 24.70 -13.50
N LYS A 318 -11.57 24.34 -12.59
CA LYS A 318 -12.98 24.79 -12.68
C LYS A 318 -13.12 26.27 -12.27
N PRO A 319 -14.04 27.03 -12.89
CA PRO A 319 -14.81 26.66 -14.07
C PRO A 319 -13.94 26.65 -15.32
N LEU A 320 -14.19 25.70 -16.22
CA LEU A 320 -13.43 25.52 -17.47
C LEU A 320 -13.34 26.81 -18.29
N ALA A 321 -14.48 27.51 -18.41
CA ALA A 321 -14.63 28.75 -19.18
C ALA A 321 -15.61 29.69 -18.50
N SER A 322 -15.68 30.95 -18.96
CA SER A 322 -16.61 31.95 -18.42
C SER A 322 -18.03 31.82 -18.97
N ASN A 323 -18.20 31.16 -20.12
CA ASN A 323 -19.49 30.95 -20.78
C ASN A 323 -19.43 29.75 -21.75
N TYR A 324 -20.61 29.37 -22.25
CA TYR A 324 -20.76 28.20 -23.13
C TYR A 324 -19.96 28.30 -24.43
N ARG A 325 -19.91 29.47 -25.06
CA ARG A 325 -19.22 29.65 -26.35
C ARG A 325 -17.69 29.44 -26.20
N GLU A 326 -17.13 29.96 -25.13
CA GLU A 326 -15.71 29.72 -24.81
C GLU A 326 -15.43 28.24 -24.61
N ALA A 327 -16.28 27.54 -23.84
CA ALA A 327 -16.14 26.10 -23.61
C ALA A 327 -16.29 25.31 -24.94
N GLU A 328 -17.27 25.65 -25.79
CA GLU A 328 -17.44 25.01 -27.10
C GLU A 328 -16.21 25.20 -28.00
N GLU A 329 -15.65 26.40 -28.04
CA GLU A 329 -14.41 26.69 -28.79
C GLU A 329 -13.24 25.90 -28.25
N MET A 330 -13.07 25.80 -26.92
CA MET A 330 -11.97 25.02 -26.32
C MET A 330 -12.06 23.54 -26.69
N PHE A 331 -13.25 22.93 -26.66
CA PHE A 331 -13.42 21.53 -27.08
C PHE A 331 -13.20 21.34 -28.59
N ALA A 332 -13.65 22.31 -29.43
CA ALA A 332 -13.43 22.24 -30.85
C ALA A 332 -11.92 22.29 -31.20
N VAL A 333 -11.16 23.15 -30.54
CA VAL A 333 -9.70 23.23 -30.73
C VAL A 333 -9.02 21.96 -30.22
N ALA A 334 -9.47 21.39 -29.09
CA ALA A 334 -8.91 20.13 -28.60
C ALA A 334 -9.11 18.98 -29.60
N GLU A 335 -10.27 18.90 -30.26
CA GLU A 335 -10.57 17.92 -31.29
C GLU A 335 -9.74 18.18 -32.56
N GLU A 336 -9.64 19.45 -33.01
CA GLU A 336 -8.86 19.84 -34.19
C GLU A 336 -7.38 19.48 -34.05
N GLU A 337 -6.79 19.76 -32.88
CA GLU A 337 -5.35 19.51 -32.60
C GLU A 337 -5.06 18.08 -32.11
N GLY A 338 -6.10 17.26 -31.88
CA GLY A 338 -5.95 15.88 -31.42
C GLY A 338 -5.38 15.77 -30.00
N VAL A 339 -5.66 16.76 -29.14
CA VAL A 339 -5.19 16.82 -27.75
C VAL A 339 -6.34 16.63 -26.76
N ILE A 340 -5.99 16.28 -25.53
CA ILE A 340 -6.96 16.07 -24.43
C ILE A 340 -7.20 17.41 -23.72
N LEU A 341 -8.49 17.78 -23.57
CA LEU A 341 -8.93 18.83 -22.66
C LEU A 341 -9.78 18.22 -21.55
N MET A 342 -9.41 18.48 -20.30
CA MET A 342 -10.16 18.04 -19.12
C MET A 342 -10.43 19.20 -18.18
N GLU A 343 -11.65 19.23 -17.60
CA GLU A 343 -11.95 20.14 -16.49
C GLU A 343 -11.52 19.52 -15.15
N GLY A 344 -10.86 20.29 -14.31
CA GLY A 344 -10.39 19.93 -12.97
C GLY A 344 -11.49 19.80 -11.93
N MET A 345 -12.63 19.19 -12.27
CA MET A 345 -13.78 18.97 -11.38
C MET A 345 -13.52 17.77 -10.45
N ARG A 346 -12.74 17.97 -9.40
CA ARG A 346 -12.31 16.89 -8.47
C ARG A 346 -13.46 16.13 -7.80
N SER A 347 -14.61 16.76 -7.60
CA SER A 347 -15.77 16.14 -6.92
C SER A 347 -16.32 14.91 -7.65
N ILE A 348 -16.28 14.87 -8.99
CA ILE A 348 -16.78 13.72 -9.77
C ILE A 348 -15.99 12.43 -9.56
N TYR A 349 -14.73 12.53 -9.10
CA TYR A 349 -13.86 11.41 -8.84
C TYR A 349 -13.91 10.94 -7.37
N THR A 350 -14.69 11.61 -6.51
CA THR A 350 -14.81 11.19 -5.11
C THR A 350 -15.67 9.94 -4.98
N PRO A 351 -15.35 9.00 -4.07
CA PRO A 351 -16.13 7.77 -3.88
C PRO A 351 -17.61 8.03 -3.61
N GLY A 352 -17.92 9.10 -2.87
CA GLY A 352 -19.31 9.50 -2.58
C GLY A 352 -20.09 9.92 -3.82
N PHE A 353 -19.48 10.69 -4.72
CA PHE A 353 -20.10 11.12 -5.97
C PHE A 353 -20.29 9.93 -6.93
N GLN A 354 -19.26 9.09 -7.09
CA GLN A 354 -19.34 7.87 -7.92
C GLN A 354 -20.42 6.92 -7.43
N LYS A 355 -20.58 6.76 -6.13
CA LYS A 355 -21.66 5.96 -5.55
C LYS A 355 -23.04 6.56 -5.85
N MET A 356 -23.18 7.89 -5.80
CA MET A 356 -24.41 8.58 -6.11
C MET A 356 -24.79 8.44 -7.58
N THR A 357 -23.84 8.59 -8.52
CA THR A 357 -24.09 8.41 -9.96
C THR A 357 -24.50 6.97 -10.28
N GLY A 358 -23.88 5.97 -9.66
CA GLY A 358 -24.29 4.57 -9.81
C GLY A 358 -25.72 4.28 -9.36
N TYR A 359 -26.26 5.00 -8.36
CA TYR A 359 -27.67 4.91 -7.99
C TYR A 359 -28.59 5.58 -9.03
N MET A 360 -28.16 6.64 -9.67
CA MET A 360 -28.97 7.36 -10.69
C MET A 360 -29.08 6.58 -12.01
N GLU A 361 -28.09 5.77 -12.36
CA GLU A 361 -28.13 4.89 -13.54
C GLU A 361 -29.05 3.66 -13.36
N THR A 362 -29.49 3.39 -12.13
CA THR A 362 -30.40 2.27 -11.80
C THR A 362 -31.87 2.71 -11.65
N LEU A 363 -32.18 3.99 -11.80
CA LEU A 363 -33.54 4.57 -11.81
C LEU A 363 -34.03 4.84 -13.23
#